data_5bc46a53af4c22466937e595babdca6a
#
_entry.id   5bc46a53af4c22466937e595babdca6a
#
_cell.length_a   1.000
_cell.length_b   1.000
_cell.length_c   1.000
_cell.angle_alpha   90.00
_cell.angle_beta   90.00
_cell.angle_gamma   90.00
#
_symmetry.space_group_name_H-M   'P 1'
#
loop_
_entity.id
_entity.type
_entity.pdbx_description
1 polymer ?
#
loop_
_entity_poly.entity_id
_entity_poly.type
_entity_poly.pdbx_seq_one_letter_code
_entity_poly.pdbx_strand_id
1 'polypeptide(L)'
;MKEFERIQEGSQVQPQAPKDKSDEISTDGFAYSNALKNRVRDIKKAALLRPHLDQYTRGKWKPGTSDSSLFTFVMQDLMALPLEFRKTHFPAAMEKDCEVKEQFFKMVREMHRRIRLAIRERLLKNIINSKGDLIEEGQVPLLCDVARAIFRYLHPAEATMTDADVDKAIPVLWYGRIGHLRLQTVDLLVHSQFKKVSQWALIDDKINEVKARGTDYRAAFGKAVLVKDEALFGQGKTFVEILEDDADNIAMPNEDEIQVQFDIIIRNRMASSNCNT
;
A
#
# COMPACT_ATOMS: atom_id res chain seq x y z
N MET A 1 -14.87 12.60 59.91
CA MET A 1 -13.63 12.48 60.71
C MET A 1 -12.49 12.17 59.80
N LYS A 2 -11.48 13.05 59.81
CA LYS A 2 -10.15 13.00 59.18
C LYS A 2 -10.16 13.04 57.65
N GLU A 3 -9.98 14.17 57.08
CA GLU A 3 -8.74 14.90 56.75
C GLU A 3 -7.90 14.16 55.72
N PHE A 4 -7.97 14.63 54.49
CA PHE A 4 -6.77 14.82 53.68
C PHE A 4 -6.99 16.02 52.74
N GLU A 5 -6.59 17.18 53.19
CA GLU A 5 -6.25 18.36 52.40
C GLU A 5 -4.82 18.25 51.91
N ARG A 6 -4.58 18.94 50.77
CA ARG A 6 -3.29 19.32 50.13
C ARG A 6 -2.65 18.20 49.29
N ILE A 7 -2.33 18.42 48.03
CA ILE A 7 -1.47 19.52 47.51
C ILE A 7 -1.91 19.88 46.09
N GLN A 8 -2.29 21.16 45.89
CA GLN A 8 -2.17 21.82 44.59
C GLN A 8 -0.73 22.30 44.47
N GLU A 9 0.01 21.78 43.51
CA GLU A 9 1.13 22.50 42.90
C GLU A 9 1.10 22.29 41.41
N GLY A 10 0.97 23.41 40.72
CA GLY A 10 0.88 23.50 39.28
C GLY A 10 2.21 23.10 38.60
N SER A 11 2.07 22.33 37.61
CA SER A 11 3.04 22.26 36.52
C SER A 11 2.29 22.41 35.22
N GLN A 12 2.36 23.62 34.68
CA GLN A 12 2.00 23.87 33.29
C GLN A 12 2.95 23.03 32.40
N VAL A 13 2.45 21.91 31.97
CA VAL A 13 3.09 21.15 30.87
C VAL A 13 2.61 21.80 29.57
N GLN A 14 3.46 22.65 28.98
CA GLN A 14 3.34 23.07 27.60
C GLN A 14 3.26 21.83 26.72
N PRO A 15 2.33 21.75 25.75
CA PRO A 15 2.34 20.70 24.75
C PRO A 15 3.58 20.89 23.87
N GLN A 16 4.61 20.09 24.11
CA GLN A 16 5.72 19.95 23.19
C GLN A 16 5.17 19.28 21.93
N ALA A 17 5.30 19.97 20.79
CA ALA A 17 5.11 19.39 19.48
C ALA A 17 5.87 18.07 19.36
N PRO A 18 5.32 17.05 18.70
CA PRO A 18 6.00 15.77 18.52
C PRO A 18 7.33 16.04 17.82
N LYS A 19 8.42 15.89 18.55
CA LYS A 19 9.75 15.81 17.95
C LYS A 19 9.73 14.62 17.00
N ASP A 20 9.78 14.92 15.72
CA ASP A 20 10.07 13.95 14.67
C ASP A 20 11.37 13.24 15.06
N LYS A 21 11.24 12.02 15.59
CA LYS A 21 12.39 11.16 15.80
C LYS A 21 12.90 10.83 14.42
N SER A 22 13.91 11.56 13.99
CA SER A 22 14.71 11.21 12.83
C SER A 22 15.29 9.83 13.10
N ASP A 23 14.60 8.79 12.62
CA ASP A 23 15.09 7.42 12.64
C ASP A 23 16.43 7.36 11.91
N GLU A 24 17.51 7.42 12.65
CA GLU A 24 18.83 7.09 12.14
C GLU A 24 18.80 5.62 11.74
N ILE A 25 18.70 5.37 10.45
CA ILE A 25 18.95 4.04 9.90
C ILE A 25 20.47 3.85 9.96
N SER A 26 20.94 3.29 11.05
CA SER A 26 22.30 2.78 11.16
C SER A 26 22.36 1.51 10.30
N THR A 27 22.90 1.64 9.11
CA THR A 27 23.43 0.51 8.35
C THR A 27 24.94 0.54 8.56
N ASP A 28 25.51 -0.56 8.95
CA ASP A 28 26.94 -0.70 9.29
C ASP A 28 27.85 0.15 8.37
N GLY A 29 28.32 1.27 8.85
CA GLY A 29 29.45 2.03 8.31
C GLY A 29 29.17 3.12 7.28
N PHE A 30 28.00 3.23 6.63
CA PHE A 30 27.71 4.29 5.65
C PHE A 30 26.47 5.12 5.99
N ALA A 31 26.67 6.41 6.30
CA ALA A 31 25.57 7.34 6.58
C ALA A 31 25.02 7.96 5.28
N TYR A 32 23.83 7.54 4.87
CA TYR A 32 23.14 8.14 3.72
C TYR A 32 22.57 9.51 4.07
N SER A 33 22.78 10.49 3.18
CA SER A 33 22.29 11.86 3.37
C SER A 33 20.76 11.92 3.41
N ASN A 34 20.21 12.88 4.15
CA ASN A 34 18.76 13.12 4.18
C ASN A 34 18.20 13.48 2.79
N ALA A 35 18.97 14.19 1.97
CA ALA A 35 18.59 14.49 0.59
C ALA A 35 18.35 13.20 -0.23
N LEU A 36 19.25 12.22 -0.12
CA LEU A 36 19.08 10.92 -0.78
C LEU A 36 17.88 10.14 -0.21
N LYS A 37 17.75 10.06 1.11
CA LYS A 37 16.63 9.37 1.76
C LYS A 37 15.28 9.97 1.33
N ASN A 38 15.16 11.30 1.29
CA ASN A 38 13.96 11.97 0.84
C ASN A 38 13.69 11.67 -0.63
N ARG A 39 14.70 11.78 -1.49
CA ARG A 39 14.55 11.48 -2.91
C ARG A 39 14.13 10.03 -3.18
N VAL A 40 14.73 9.07 -2.45
CA VAL A 40 14.32 7.68 -2.51
C VAL A 40 12.86 7.50 -2.07
N ARG A 41 12.41 8.23 -1.04
CA ARG A 41 11.01 8.21 -0.56
C ARG A 41 10.04 8.72 -1.63
N ASP A 42 10.35 9.85 -2.27
CA ASP A 42 9.50 10.44 -3.30
C ASP A 42 9.39 9.55 -4.54
N ILE A 43 10.52 9.03 -5.01
CA ILE A 43 10.56 8.09 -6.14
C ILE A 43 9.73 6.84 -5.83
N LYS A 44 9.81 6.30 -4.62
CA LYS A 44 9.01 5.13 -4.23
C LYS A 44 7.52 5.40 -4.20
N LYS A 45 7.11 6.56 -3.68
CA LYS A 45 5.72 6.96 -3.70
C LYS A 45 5.20 7.05 -5.13
N ALA A 46 5.96 7.67 -6.03
CA ALA A 46 5.62 7.74 -7.44
C ALA A 46 5.60 6.35 -8.12
N ALA A 47 6.53 5.47 -7.78
CA ALA A 47 6.58 4.11 -8.35
C ALA A 47 5.37 3.25 -7.94
N LEU A 48 4.82 3.43 -6.73
CA LEU A 48 3.61 2.75 -6.27
C LEU A 48 2.37 3.13 -7.08
N LEU A 49 2.38 4.28 -7.72
CA LEU A 49 1.27 4.78 -8.56
C LEU A 49 1.32 4.23 -9.99
N ARG A 50 2.42 3.60 -10.39
CA ARG A 50 2.57 3.08 -11.76
C ARG A 50 1.52 2.02 -12.07
N PRO A 51 0.80 2.13 -13.21
CA PRO A 51 -0.27 1.19 -13.56
C PRO A 51 0.23 -0.24 -13.78
N HIS A 52 1.50 -0.39 -14.15
CA HIS A 52 2.12 -1.68 -14.46
C HIS A 52 2.92 -2.27 -13.30
N LEU A 53 2.71 -1.80 -12.07
CA LEU A 53 3.34 -2.40 -10.89
C LEU A 53 2.67 -3.75 -10.60
N ASP A 54 3.43 -4.82 -10.79
CA ASP A 54 2.97 -6.21 -10.62
C ASP A 54 3.59 -6.90 -9.40
N GLN A 55 4.65 -6.34 -8.80
CA GLN A 55 5.35 -6.96 -7.67
C GLN A 55 5.76 -5.93 -6.61
N TYR A 56 5.35 -6.18 -5.38
CA TYR A 56 5.64 -5.30 -4.22
C TYR A 56 6.86 -5.76 -3.41
N THR A 57 7.21 -7.06 -3.44
CA THR A 57 8.27 -7.64 -2.60
C THR A 57 9.45 -8.15 -3.40
N ARG A 58 9.20 -8.69 -4.58
CA ARG A 58 10.19 -9.33 -5.44
C ARG A 58 10.85 -8.28 -6.32
N GLY A 59 12.01 -8.58 -6.81
CA GLY A 59 12.75 -7.78 -7.75
C GLY A 59 14.25 -7.88 -7.49
N LYS A 60 14.96 -8.30 -8.53
CA LYS A 60 16.43 -8.24 -8.61
C LYS A 60 16.76 -7.23 -9.68
N TRP A 61 17.25 -6.08 -9.26
CA TRP A 61 17.65 -5.08 -10.23
C TRP A 61 18.99 -5.43 -10.87
N LYS A 62 18.99 -5.42 -12.20
CA LYS A 62 20.20 -5.38 -13.04
C LYS A 62 19.98 -4.30 -14.11
N PRO A 63 21.01 -3.61 -14.58
CA PRO A 63 20.87 -2.73 -15.75
C PRO A 63 20.21 -3.47 -16.90
N GLY A 64 19.19 -2.86 -17.53
CA GLY A 64 18.43 -3.47 -18.62
C GLY A 64 17.31 -4.43 -18.19
N THR A 65 17.05 -4.64 -16.89
CA THR A 65 15.92 -5.44 -16.42
C THR A 65 14.61 -4.70 -16.70
N SER A 66 13.63 -5.40 -17.27
CA SER A 66 12.29 -4.90 -17.60
C SER A 66 11.19 -5.47 -16.69
N ASP A 67 11.54 -6.01 -15.51
CA ASP A 67 10.51 -6.50 -14.59
C ASP A 67 9.66 -5.34 -14.03
N SER A 68 8.39 -5.63 -13.75
CA SER A 68 7.41 -4.67 -13.25
C SER A 68 7.39 -4.64 -11.72
N SER A 69 8.54 -4.78 -11.07
CA SER A 69 8.64 -4.74 -9.61
C SER A 69 8.84 -3.33 -9.07
N LEU A 70 8.35 -3.09 -7.87
CA LEU A 70 8.56 -1.83 -7.16
C LEU A 70 10.06 -1.51 -7.03
N PHE A 71 10.88 -2.53 -6.74
CA PHE A 71 12.31 -2.34 -6.59
C PHE A 71 12.97 -1.92 -7.90
N THR A 72 12.61 -2.57 -9.01
CA THR A 72 13.15 -2.24 -10.34
C THR A 72 12.77 -0.83 -10.76
N PHE A 73 11.50 -0.44 -10.62
CA PHE A 73 11.07 0.93 -10.94
C PHE A 73 11.82 1.99 -10.13
N VAL A 74 11.97 1.75 -8.83
CA VAL A 74 12.70 2.68 -7.96
C VAL A 74 14.17 2.76 -8.37
N MET A 75 14.80 1.63 -8.67
CA MET A 75 16.21 1.63 -9.08
C MET A 75 16.41 2.29 -10.44
N GLN A 76 15.51 2.09 -11.40
CA GLN A 76 15.54 2.79 -12.69
C GLN A 76 15.47 4.31 -12.51
N ASP A 77 14.53 4.80 -11.70
CA ASP A 77 14.38 6.23 -11.45
C ASP A 77 15.57 6.81 -10.67
N LEU A 78 16.12 6.06 -9.71
CA LEU A 78 17.33 6.48 -8.98
C LEU A 78 18.54 6.60 -9.93
N MET A 79 18.71 5.64 -10.85
CA MET A 79 19.80 5.68 -11.82
C MET A 79 19.59 6.76 -12.89
N ALA A 80 18.35 7.20 -13.14
CA ALA A 80 18.01 8.30 -14.03
C ALA A 80 18.18 9.70 -13.40
N LEU A 81 18.49 9.79 -12.11
CA LEU A 81 18.77 11.08 -11.46
C LEU A 81 19.98 11.78 -12.08
N PRO A 82 20.01 13.13 -12.05
CA PRO A 82 21.13 13.90 -12.58
C PRO A 82 22.47 13.40 -12.05
N LEU A 83 23.47 13.36 -12.90
CA LEU A 83 24.81 12.84 -12.58
C LEU A 83 25.41 13.55 -11.35
N GLU A 84 25.23 14.86 -11.24
CA GLU A 84 25.74 15.65 -10.12
C GLU A 84 25.07 15.26 -8.80
N PHE A 85 23.76 14.98 -8.80
CA PHE A 85 23.08 14.46 -7.62
C PHE A 85 23.63 13.09 -7.23
N ARG A 86 23.84 12.19 -8.20
CA ARG A 86 24.38 10.85 -7.93
C ARG A 86 25.81 10.91 -7.41
N LYS A 87 26.68 11.77 -7.99
CA LYS A 87 28.06 11.95 -7.51
C LYS A 87 28.12 12.48 -6.07
N THR A 88 27.17 13.35 -5.69
CA THR A 88 27.15 13.97 -4.36
C THR A 88 26.56 13.05 -3.29
N HIS A 89 25.56 12.25 -3.63
CA HIS A 89 24.72 11.57 -2.64
C HIS A 89 24.80 10.05 -2.68
N PHE A 90 25.23 9.45 -3.78
CA PHE A 90 25.40 7.99 -3.85
C PHE A 90 26.76 7.59 -3.29
N PRO A 91 26.91 6.36 -2.77
CA PRO A 91 28.23 5.87 -2.36
C PRO A 91 29.20 5.87 -3.55
N ALA A 92 30.36 6.49 -3.37
CA ALA A 92 31.34 6.64 -4.45
C ALA A 92 31.82 5.29 -5.05
N ALA A 93 31.87 4.24 -4.23
CA ALA A 93 32.26 2.91 -4.65
C ALA A 93 31.11 2.04 -5.22
N MET A 94 29.87 2.56 -5.27
CA MET A 94 28.69 1.76 -5.60
C MET A 94 28.77 1.01 -6.95
N GLU A 95 29.48 1.56 -7.94
CA GLU A 95 29.64 0.92 -9.25
C GLU A 95 30.73 -0.15 -9.27
N LYS A 96 31.72 -0.07 -8.37
CA LYS A 96 32.92 -0.88 -8.35
C LYS A 96 32.94 -1.93 -7.24
N ASP A 97 32.21 -1.68 -6.15
CA ASP A 97 32.20 -2.51 -4.96
C ASP A 97 30.81 -3.16 -4.76
N CYS A 98 30.79 -4.49 -4.82
CA CYS A 98 29.55 -5.26 -4.67
C CYS A 98 28.95 -5.14 -3.27
N GLU A 99 29.77 -4.99 -2.23
CA GLU A 99 29.30 -4.88 -0.84
C GLU A 99 28.62 -3.52 -0.62
N VAL A 100 29.24 -2.43 -1.07
CA VAL A 100 28.66 -1.09 -1.03
C VAL A 100 27.35 -1.04 -1.80
N LYS A 101 27.28 -1.71 -2.95
CA LYS A 101 26.06 -1.82 -3.76
C LYS A 101 24.96 -2.56 -3.02
N GLU A 102 25.26 -3.69 -2.38
CA GLU A 102 24.26 -4.44 -1.61
C GLU A 102 23.79 -3.67 -0.37
N GLN A 103 24.66 -2.93 0.30
CA GLN A 103 24.27 -2.04 1.40
C GLN A 103 23.30 -0.93 0.91
N PHE A 104 23.55 -0.34 -0.25
CA PHE A 104 22.63 0.62 -0.87
C PHE A 104 21.28 -0.02 -1.18
N PHE A 105 21.26 -1.21 -1.76
CA PHE A 105 20.05 -1.96 -2.03
C PHE A 105 19.29 -2.33 -0.75
N LYS A 106 20.00 -2.69 0.31
CA LYS A 106 19.42 -2.96 1.63
C LYS A 106 18.71 -1.72 2.18
N MET A 107 19.33 -0.55 2.11
CA MET A 107 18.70 0.73 2.49
C MET A 107 17.44 1.00 1.65
N VAL A 108 17.51 0.83 0.33
CA VAL A 108 16.33 0.99 -0.53
C VAL A 108 15.21 0.00 -0.15
N ARG A 109 15.50 -1.27 0.10
CA ARG A 109 14.51 -2.28 0.52
C ARG A 109 13.90 -1.96 1.89
N GLU A 110 14.69 -1.50 2.85
CA GLU A 110 14.17 -1.11 4.17
C GLU A 110 13.18 0.05 4.07
N MET A 111 13.47 1.03 3.24
CA MET A 111 12.53 2.10 2.98
C MET A 111 11.25 1.60 2.25
N HIS A 112 11.30 0.53 1.43
CA HIS A 112 10.11 -0.13 0.89
C HIS A 112 9.23 -0.71 1.99
N ARG A 113 9.85 -1.37 2.96
CA ARG A 113 9.14 -1.96 4.10
C ARG A 113 8.33 -0.90 4.85
N ARG A 114 8.91 0.27 5.11
CA ARG A 114 8.23 1.38 5.80
C ARG A 114 7.03 1.93 5.03
N ILE A 115 7.15 2.13 3.71
CA ILE A 115 6.03 2.61 2.90
C ILE A 115 4.91 1.58 2.84
N ARG A 116 5.24 0.29 2.67
CA ARG A 116 4.25 -0.78 2.70
C ARG A 116 3.53 -0.87 4.05
N LEU A 117 4.25 -0.67 5.16
CA LEU A 117 3.65 -0.60 6.49
C LEU A 117 2.65 0.55 6.58
N ALA A 118 3.03 1.75 6.14
CA ALA A 118 2.15 2.92 6.15
C ALA A 118 0.90 2.75 5.24
N ILE A 119 1.00 2.00 4.13
CA ILE A 119 -0.17 1.62 3.32
C ILE A 119 -1.03 0.63 4.10
N ARG A 120 -0.43 -0.42 4.70
CA ARG A 120 -1.16 -1.41 5.49
C ARG A 120 -1.96 -0.77 6.63
N GLU A 121 -1.40 0.19 7.34
CA GLU A 121 -2.09 0.94 8.39
C GLU A 121 -3.35 1.65 7.86
N ARG A 122 -3.31 2.17 6.64
CA ARG A 122 -4.47 2.82 6.00
C ARG A 122 -5.52 1.83 5.53
N LEU A 123 -5.08 0.67 5.04
CA LEU A 123 -5.99 -0.41 4.64
C LEU A 123 -6.75 -0.98 5.85
N LEU A 124 -6.13 -0.97 7.04
CA LEU A 124 -6.68 -1.50 8.30
C LEU A 124 -7.23 -0.41 9.23
N LYS A 125 -7.49 0.79 8.70
CA LYS A 125 -8.09 1.87 9.49
C LYS A 125 -9.46 1.43 10.02
N ASN A 126 -9.71 1.67 11.32
CA ASN A 126 -10.91 1.25 12.06
C ASN A 126 -11.14 -0.28 12.09
N ILE A 127 -10.12 -1.07 11.78
CA ILE A 127 -10.12 -2.54 11.91
C ILE A 127 -9.23 -2.94 13.08
N ILE A 128 -7.99 -2.47 13.10
CA ILE A 128 -7.05 -2.70 14.21
C ILE A 128 -6.40 -1.40 14.67
N ASN A 129 -6.03 -1.37 15.94
CA ASN A 129 -5.25 -0.28 16.53
C ASN A 129 -3.74 -0.46 16.28
N SER A 130 -2.92 0.47 16.77
CA SER A 130 -1.45 0.41 16.63
C SER A 130 -0.79 -0.76 17.38
N LYS A 131 -1.50 -1.41 18.31
CA LYS A 131 -1.04 -2.60 19.02
C LYS A 131 -1.42 -3.90 18.31
N GLY A 132 -2.32 -3.81 17.30
CA GLY A 132 -2.84 -4.97 16.58
C GLY A 132 -4.13 -5.55 17.15
N ASP A 133 -4.74 -4.91 18.14
CA ASP A 133 -6.02 -5.31 18.71
C ASP A 133 -7.15 -4.80 17.80
N LEU A 134 -8.27 -5.52 17.77
CA LEU A 134 -9.48 -5.10 17.06
C LEU A 134 -10.03 -3.80 17.63
N ILE A 135 -10.55 -2.95 16.75
CA ILE A 135 -11.27 -1.73 17.12
C ILE A 135 -12.75 -2.06 17.15
N GLU A 136 -13.38 -1.88 18.31
CA GLU A 136 -14.80 -2.19 18.53
C GLU A 136 -15.72 -1.07 18.04
N GLU A 137 -15.24 0.16 18.02
CA GLU A 137 -16.02 1.34 17.66
C GLU A 137 -15.54 1.98 16.35
N GLY A 138 -16.49 2.55 15.61
CA GLY A 138 -16.21 3.24 14.36
C GLY A 138 -16.36 2.35 13.12
N GLN A 139 -17.06 2.89 12.15
CA GLN A 139 -17.33 2.20 10.88
C GLN A 139 -16.05 1.94 10.10
N VAL A 140 -15.97 0.78 9.45
CA VAL A 140 -14.91 0.50 8.48
C VAL A 140 -15.05 1.49 7.31
N PRO A 141 -13.98 2.22 6.92
CA PRO A 141 -14.06 3.22 5.86
C PRO A 141 -14.47 2.60 4.52
N LEU A 142 -15.23 3.34 3.72
CA LEU A 142 -15.51 2.98 2.33
C LEU A 142 -14.20 2.91 1.52
N LEU A 143 -14.22 2.14 0.44
CA LEU A 143 -13.05 1.99 -0.43
C LEU A 143 -12.55 3.34 -0.99
N CYS A 144 -13.46 4.26 -1.31
CA CYS A 144 -13.11 5.60 -1.76
C CYS A 144 -12.33 6.40 -0.69
N ASP A 145 -12.71 6.29 0.58
CA ASP A 145 -12.03 6.98 1.67
C ASP A 145 -10.63 6.41 1.90
N VAL A 146 -10.48 5.08 1.83
CA VAL A 146 -9.18 4.41 1.89
C VAL A 146 -8.30 4.85 0.70
N ALA A 147 -8.87 4.91 -0.50
CA ALA A 147 -8.17 5.33 -1.71
C ALA A 147 -7.69 6.79 -1.60
N ARG A 148 -8.54 7.70 -1.13
CA ARG A 148 -8.18 9.11 -0.87
C ARG A 148 -7.06 9.22 0.17
N ALA A 149 -7.14 8.45 1.26
CA ALA A 149 -6.13 8.46 2.32
C ALA A 149 -4.76 7.95 1.81
N ILE A 150 -4.75 6.91 0.98
CA ILE A 150 -3.53 6.40 0.35
C ILE A 150 -3.01 7.40 -0.69
N PHE A 151 -3.88 7.99 -1.52
CA PHE A 151 -3.50 9.00 -2.50
C PHE A 151 -2.79 10.19 -1.85
N ARG A 152 -3.38 10.80 -0.81
CA ARG A 152 -2.78 11.93 -0.08
C ARG A 152 -1.45 11.56 0.59
N TYR A 153 -1.33 10.35 1.09
CA TYR A 153 -0.06 9.86 1.63
C TYR A 153 1.03 9.77 0.56
N LEU A 154 0.67 9.33 -0.64
CA LEU A 154 1.61 9.21 -1.75
C LEU A 154 1.93 10.56 -2.39
N HIS A 155 1.02 11.53 -2.31
CA HIS A 155 1.14 12.89 -2.85
C HIS A 155 1.05 13.94 -1.75
N PRO A 156 2.07 14.10 -0.90
CA PRO A 156 1.99 15.03 0.22
C PRO A 156 1.84 16.50 -0.21
N ALA A 157 2.30 16.89 -1.39
CA ALA A 157 2.08 18.22 -1.96
C ALA A 157 0.59 18.49 -2.27
N GLU A 158 -0.20 17.44 -2.47
CA GLU A 158 -1.62 17.49 -2.81
C GLU A 158 -2.52 17.16 -1.59
N ALA A 159 -1.94 17.14 -0.38
CA ALA A 159 -2.66 16.76 0.85
C ALA A 159 -3.86 17.69 1.16
N THR A 160 -3.83 18.92 0.66
CA THR A 160 -4.89 19.93 0.84
C THR A 160 -5.98 19.89 -0.23
N MET A 161 -5.87 19.02 -1.24
CA MET A 161 -6.92 18.87 -2.26
C MET A 161 -8.25 18.45 -1.61
N THR A 162 -9.36 18.95 -2.17
CA THR A 162 -10.69 18.49 -1.77
C THR A 162 -10.89 17.02 -2.14
N ASP A 163 -11.84 16.33 -1.47
CA ASP A 163 -12.15 14.94 -1.81
C ASP A 163 -12.56 14.77 -3.26
N ALA A 164 -13.38 15.72 -3.78
CA ALA A 164 -13.82 15.71 -5.18
C ALA A 164 -12.66 15.84 -6.19
N ASP A 165 -11.63 16.61 -5.87
CA ASP A 165 -10.47 16.75 -6.73
C ASP A 165 -9.55 15.53 -6.65
N VAL A 166 -9.41 14.95 -5.46
CA VAL A 166 -8.69 13.68 -5.28
C VAL A 166 -9.38 12.56 -6.06
N ASP A 167 -10.71 12.46 -6.01
CA ASP A 167 -11.47 11.44 -6.76
C ASP A 167 -11.26 11.56 -8.27
N LYS A 168 -11.19 12.79 -8.80
CA LYS A 168 -10.87 13.02 -10.21
C LYS A 168 -9.44 12.63 -10.57
N ALA A 169 -8.50 12.76 -9.62
CA ALA A 169 -7.09 12.45 -9.82
C ALA A 169 -6.79 10.95 -9.71
N ILE A 170 -7.62 10.19 -8.96
CA ILE A 170 -7.45 8.74 -8.79
C ILE A 170 -7.89 7.99 -10.06
N PRO A 171 -7.00 7.25 -10.74
CA PRO A 171 -7.40 6.42 -11.87
C PRO A 171 -8.37 5.31 -11.44
N VAL A 172 -9.39 5.03 -12.24
CA VAL A 172 -10.41 4.00 -11.94
C VAL A 172 -9.79 2.63 -11.61
N LEU A 173 -8.73 2.23 -12.31
CA LEU A 173 -8.01 0.99 -12.06
C LEU A 173 -7.38 0.91 -10.67
N TRP A 174 -7.18 2.04 -10.02
CA TRP A 174 -6.60 2.11 -8.68
C TRP A 174 -7.53 1.58 -7.62
N TYR A 175 -8.84 1.80 -7.75
CA TYR A 175 -9.83 1.26 -6.81
C TYR A 175 -9.78 -0.27 -6.75
N GLY A 176 -9.73 -0.94 -7.91
CA GLY A 176 -9.55 -2.40 -7.95
C GLY A 176 -8.25 -2.88 -7.30
N ARG A 177 -7.16 -2.11 -7.49
CA ARG A 177 -5.87 -2.41 -6.83
C ARG A 177 -5.96 -2.24 -5.31
N ILE A 178 -6.51 -1.13 -4.83
CA ILE A 178 -6.64 -0.86 -3.39
C ILE A 178 -7.60 -1.85 -2.74
N GLY A 179 -8.71 -2.19 -3.39
CA GLY A 179 -9.63 -3.23 -2.94
C GLY A 179 -8.93 -4.59 -2.81
N HIS A 180 -8.13 -4.99 -3.82
CA HIS A 180 -7.32 -6.21 -3.71
C HIS A 180 -6.35 -6.16 -2.52
N LEU A 181 -5.61 -5.05 -2.35
CA LEU A 181 -4.70 -4.89 -1.22
C LEU A 181 -5.45 -4.99 0.12
N ARG A 182 -6.64 -4.38 0.23
CA ARG A 182 -7.46 -4.40 1.45
C ARG A 182 -7.98 -5.80 1.75
N LEU A 183 -8.65 -6.43 0.81
CA LEU A 183 -9.19 -7.77 1.00
C LEU A 183 -8.11 -8.77 1.40
N GLN A 184 -6.98 -8.81 0.69
CA GLN A 184 -5.88 -9.70 1.04
C GLN A 184 -5.27 -9.41 2.41
N THR A 185 -5.27 -8.12 2.83
CA THR A 185 -4.75 -7.73 4.14
C THR A 185 -5.69 -8.15 5.26
N VAL A 186 -7.00 -7.99 5.05
CA VAL A 186 -8.03 -8.36 6.03
C VAL A 186 -8.21 -9.87 6.09
N ASP A 187 -8.22 -10.57 4.96
CA ASP A 187 -8.22 -12.03 4.88
C ASP A 187 -7.08 -12.64 5.72
N LEU A 188 -5.86 -12.14 5.54
CA LEU A 188 -4.72 -12.59 6.33
C LEU A 188 -4.84 -12.26 7.83
N LEU A 189 -5.52 -11.17 8.19
CA LEU A 189 -5.77 -10.79 9.58
C LEU A 189 -6.73 -11.77 10.26
N VAL A 190 -7.81 -12.15 9.58
CA VAL A 190 -8.87 -13.02 10.09
C VAL A 190 -8.43 -14.48 10.09
N HIS A 191 -7.84 -14.95 8.99
CA HIS A 191 -7.47 -16.35 8.82
C HIS A 191 -6.02 -16.62 9.25
N SER A 192 -5.85 -16.91 10.53
CA SER A 192 -4.56 -17.05 11.22
C SER A 192 -3.62 -18.15 10.70
N GLN A 193 -4.10 -19.05 9.83
CA GLN A 193 -3.28 -20.09 9.20
C GLN A 193 -2.10 -19.53 8.38
N PHE A 194 -2.16 -18.26 7.97
CA PHE A 194 -1.14 -17.58 7.18
C PHE A 194 -0.16 -16.73 8.01
N LYS A 195 -0.15 -16.83 9.34
CA LYS A 195 0.65 -15.96 10.24
C LYS A 195 2.15 -15.85 9.89
N LYS A 196 2.71 -16.83 9.17
CA LYS A 196 4.13 -16.86 8.77
C LYS A 196 4.38 -16.33 7.35
N VAL A 197 3.32 -16.02 6.59
CA VAL A 197 3.44 -15.57 5.20
C VAL A 197 3.29 -14.06 5.14
N SER A 198 4.14 -13.41 4.34
CA SER A 198 4.01 -11.98 4.11
C SER A 198 2.77 -11.68 3.26
N GLN A 199 1.88 -10.79 3.73
CA GLN A 199 0.73 -10.33 2.93
C GLN A 199 1.15 -9.84 1.53
N TRP A 200 2.29 -9.16 1.44
CA TRP A 200 2.81 -8.63 0.17
C TRP A 200 3.27 -9.73 -0.79
N ALA A 201 3.74 -10.86 -0.26
CA ALA A 201 4.07 -12.02 -1.08
C ALA A 201 2.81 -12.69 -1.64
N LEU A 202 1.75 -12.82 -0.83
CA LEU A 202 0.46 -13.33 -1.29
C LEU A 202 -0.16 -12.42 -2.36
N ILE A 203 -0.05 -11.10 -2.18
CA ILE A 203 -0.49 -10.12 -3.18
C ILE A 203 0.29 -10.32 -4.49
N ASP A 204 1.63 -10.43 -4.43
CA ASP A 204 2.46 -10.66 -5.61
C ASP A 204 2.11 -11.98 -6.32
N ASP A 205 1.86 -13.05 -5.56
CA ASP A 205 1.49 -14.36 -6.10
C ASP A 205 0.13 -14.30 -6.80
N LYS A 206 -0.87 -13.62 -6.18
CA LYS A 206 -2.20 -13.45 -6.78
C LYS A 206 -2.17 -12.59 -8.03
N ILE A 207 -1.40 -11.50 -8.05
CA ILE A 207 -1.23 -10.67 -9.25
C ILE A 207 -0.62 -11.50 -10.39
N ASN A 208 0.39 -12.33 -10.11
CA ASN A 208 1.02 -13.18 -11.12
C ASN A 208 0.05 -14.24 -11.66
N GLU A 209 -0.74 -14.89 -10.79
CA GLU A 209 -1.79 -15.83 -11.17
C GLU A 209 -2.82 -15.18 -12.12
N VAL A 210 -3.37 -14.03 -11.70
CA VAL A 210 -4.37 -13.28 -12.48
C VAL A 210 -3.81 -12.81 -13.81
N LYS A 211 -2.54 -12.36 -13.83
CA LYS A 211 -1.86 -11.93 -15.05
C LYS A 211 -1.67 -13.07 -16.05
N ALA A 212 -1.34 -14.27 -15.57
CA ALA A 212 -1.15 -15.45 -16.43
C ALA A 212 -2.45 -15.88 -17.15
N ARG A 213 -3.62 -15.53 -16.63
CA ARG A 213 -4.94 -15.85 -17.20
C ARG A 213 -5.44 -14.84 -18.23
N GLY A 214 -4.71 -13.78 -18.49
CA GLY A 214 -4.97 -12.81 -19.55
C GLY A 214 -5.78 -11.57 -19.12
N THR A 215 -5.96 -10.66 -20.08
CA THR A 215 -6.49 -9.30 -19.82
C THR A 215 -7.94 -9.30 -19.36
N ASP A 216 -8.78 -10.12 -19.97
CA ASP A 216 -10.22 -10.16 -19.66
C ASP A 216 -10.47 -10.75 -18.27
N TYR A 217 -9.73 -11.80 -17.92
CA TYR A 217 -9.78 -12.36 -16.58
C TYR A 217 -9.28 -11.37 -15.53
N ARG A 218 -8.22 -10.63 -15.83
CA ARG A 218 -7.71 -9.57 -14.95
C ARG A 218 -8.73 -8.45 -14.71
N ALA A 219 -9.47 -8.07 -15.77
CA ALA A 219 -10.56 -7.09 -15.64
C ALA A 219 -11.73 -7.65 -14.80
N ALA A 220 -12.09 -8.92 -15.01
CA ALA A 220 -13.12 -9.61 -14.22
C ALA A 220 -12.73 -9.74 -12.74
N PHE A 221 -11.51 -10.15 -12.45
CA PHE A 221 -10.96 -10.19 -11.10
C PHE A 221 -11.04 -8.82 -10.41
N GLY A 222 -10.61 -7.73 -11.10
CA GLY A 222 -10.70 -6.39 -10.54
C GLY A 222 -12.13 -5.96 -10.21
N LYS A 223 -13.11 -6.31 -11.04
CA LYS A 223 -14.54 -6.07 -10.75
C LYS A 223 -15.06 -6.92 -9.61
N ALA A 224 -14.72 -8.21 -9.56
CA ALA A 224 -15.11 -9.10 -8.46
C ALA A 224 -14.57 -8.59 -7.11
N VAL A 225 -13.33 -8.10 -7.08
CA VAL A 225 -12.74 -7.45 -5.91
C VAL A 225 -13.57 -6.24 -5.46
N LEU A 226 -13.98 -5.36 -6.39
CA LEU A 226 -14.78 -4.18 -6.04
C LEU A 226 -16.16 -4.55 -5.50
N VAL A 227 -16.83 -5.52 -6.12
CA VAL A 227 -18.14 -6.02 -5.67
C VAL A 227 -18.03 -6.63 -4.27
N LYS A 228 -17.01 -7.44 -4.03
CA LYS A 228 -16.81 -8.08 -2.74
C LYS A 228 -16.43 -7.08 -1.63
N ASP A 229 -15.58 -6.12 -1.96
CA ASP A 229 -15.20 -5.06 -1.04
C ASP A 229 -16.41 -4.20 -0.63
N GLU A 230 -17.27 -3.84 -1.58
CA GLU A 230 -18.53 -3.11 -1.33
C GLU A 230 -19.51 -3.94 -0.49
N ALA A 231 -19.65 -5.23 -0.77
CA ALA A 231 -20.52 -6.11 0.00
C ALA A 231 -20.08 -6.22 1.46
N LEU A 232 -18.78 -6.33 1.73
CA LEU A 232 -18.23 -6.47 3.08
C LEU A 232 -18.18 -5.14 3.84
N PHE A 233 -17.74 -4.06 3.19
CA PHE A 233 -17.38 -2.81 3.86
C PHE A 233 -18.24 -1.61 3.46
N GLY A 234 -19.14 -1.77 2.50
CA GLY A 234 -20.02 -0.69 2.00
C GLY A 234 -21.23 -0.40 2.88
N GLN A 235 -21.48 -1.21 3.92
CA GLN A 235 -22.70 -1.17 4.73
C GLN A 235 -22.61 -0.24 5.95
N GLY A 236 -21.49 0.44 6.17
CA GLY A 236 -21.30 1.32 7.32
C GLY A 236 -21.22 0.60 8.67
N LYS A 237 -20.87 -0.69 8.68
CA LYS A 237 -20.69 -1.52 9.87
C LYS A 237 -19.34 -1.30 10.52
N THR A 238 -19.25 -1.59 11.83
CA THR A 238 -17.97 -1.80 12.51
C THR A 238 -17.34 -3.11 12.05
N PHE A 239 -16.04 -3.28 12.26
CA PHE A 239 -15.39 -4.54 11.86
C PHE A 239 -15.86 -5.74 12.72
N VAL A 240 -16.24 -5.51 13.96
CA VAL A 240 -16.80 -6.54 14.85
C VAL A 240 -18.12 -7.06 14.31
N GLU A 241 -19.05 -6.17 13.90
CA GLU A 241 -20.30 -6.54 13.26
C GLU A 241 -20.08 -7.33 11.95
N ILE A 242 -19.08 -6.95 11.16
CA ILE A 242 -18.73 -7.70 9.93
C ILE A 242 -18.23 -9.11 10.26
N LEU A 243 -17.41 -9.26 11.32
CA LEU A 243 -16.93 -10.57 11.75
C LEU A 243 -18.06 -11.48 12.29
N GLU A 244 -19.06 -10.90 12.96
CA GLU A 244 -20.21 -11.63 13.47
C GLU A 244 -21.13 -12.12 12.34
N ASP A 245 -21.33 -11.27 11.31
CA ASP A 245 -22.26 -11.54 10.22
C ASP A 245 -21.64 -12.35 9.06
N ASP A 246 -20.38 -12.07 8.71
CA ASP A 246 -19.78 -12.45 7.42
C ASP A 246 -18.32 -12.95 7.52
N ALA A 247 -17.87 -13.46 8.67
CA ALA A 247 -16.46 -13.86 8.87
C ALA A 247 -15.95 -14.82 7.76
N ASP A 248 -16.77 -15.81 7.39
CA ASP A 248 -16.43 -16.80 6.36
C ASP A 248 -16.32 -16.21 4.95
N ASN A 249 -16.94 -15.04 4.71
CA ASN A 249 -16.89 -14.34 3.44
C ASN A 249 -15.70 -13.38 3.33
N ILE A 250 -14.98 -13.13 4.43
CA ILE A 250 -13.77 -12.30 4.43
C ILE A 250 -12.64 -13.08 3.77
N ALA A 251 -12.65 -13.12 2.45
CA ALA A 251 -11.64 -13.78 1.63
C ALA A 251 -11.49 -13.08 0.28
N MET A 252 -10.47 -13.44 -0.46
CA MET A 252 -10.35 -13.02 -1.87
C MET A 252 -11.51 -13.59 -2.69
N PRO A 253 -11.93 -12.90 -3.78
CA PRO A 253 -12.96 -13.45 -4.67
C PRO A 253 -12.59 -14.85 -5.15
N ASN A 254 -13.54 -15.77 -5.05
CA ASN A 254 -13.42 -17.14 -5.55
C ASN A 254 -13.63 -17.19 -7.08
N GLU A 255 -13.44 -18.37 -7.66
CA GLU A 255 -13.52 -18.54 -9.12
C GLU A 255 -14.92 -18.24 -9.68
N ASP A 256 -15.99 -18.63 -8.94
CA ASP A 256 -17.37 -18.40 -9.37
C ASP A 256 -17.71 -16.90 -9.37
N GLU A 257 -17.28 -16.16 -8.34
CA GLU A 257 -17.44 -14.70 -8.26
C GLU A 257 -16.73 -13.99 -9.41
N ILE A 258 -15.54 -14.47 -9.78
CA ILE A 258 -14.77 -13.93 -10.91
C ILE A 258 -15.46 -14.29 -12.24
N GLN A 259 -15.95 -15.52 -12.40
CA GLN A 259 -16.62 -15.97 -13.60
C GLN A 259 -17.89 -15.16 -13.90
N VAL A 260 -18.68 -14.83 -12.88
CA VAL A 260 -19.84 -13.94 -13.02
C VAL A 260 -19.44 -12.60 -13.65
N GLN A 261 -18.35 -11.98 -13.18
CA GLN A 261 -17.89 -10.72 -13.72
C GLN A 261 -17.29 -10.87 -15.14
N PHE A 262 -16.65 -11.99 -15.40
CA PHE A 262 -16.12 -12.31 -16.74
C PHE A 262 -17.23 -12.40 -17.76
N ASP A 263 -18.32 -13.11 -17.46
CA ASP A 263 -19.49 -13.25 -18.35
C ASP A 263 -20.18 -11.90 -18.61
N ILE A 264 -20.22 -11.02 -17.60
CA ILE A 264 -20.74 -9.65 -17.78
C ILE A 264 -19.87 -8.86 -18.76
N ILE A 265 -18.54 -8.94 -18.63
CA ILE A 265 -17.61 -8.24 -19.52
C ILE A 265 -17.77 -8.71 -20.96
N ILE A 266 -17.82 -10.02 -21.18
CA ILE A 266 -17.97 -10.58 -22.53
C ILE A 266 -19.30 -10.19 -23.15
N ARG A 267 -20.41 -10.29 -22.42
CA ARG A 267 -21.74 -9.86 -22.90
C ARG A 267 -21.75 -8.37 -23.32
N ASN A 268 -21.20 -7.49 -22.49
CA ASN A 268 -21.16 -6.07 -22.78
C ASN A 268 -20.31 -5.75 -24.02
N ARG A 269 -19.24 -6.49 -24.25
CA ARG A 269 -18.39 -6.35 -25.44
C ARG A 269 -19.13 -6.78 -26.71
N MET A 270 -19.86 -7.91 -26.66
CA MET A 270 -20.66 -8.39 -27.78
C MET A 270 -21.79 -7.42 -28.14
N ALA A 271 -22.50 -6.86 -27.14
CA ALA A 271 -23.54 -5.86 -27.35
C ALA A 271 -23.00 -4.59 -28.02
N SER A 272 -21.81 -4.12 -27.57
CA SER A 272 -21.19 -2.93 -28.16
C SER A 272 -20.72 -3.14 -29.61
N SER A 273 -20.30 -4.36 -29.95
CA SER A 273 -19.91 -4.69 -31.34
C SER A 273 -21.09 -4.72 -32.31
N ASN A 274 -22.27 -5.14 -31.83
CA ASN A 274 -23.49 -5.20 -32.65
C ASN A 274 -24.17 -3.83 -32.90
N CYS A 275 -23.83 -2.80 -32.10
CA CYS A 275 -24.36 -1.44 -32.31
C CYS A 275 -23.57 -0.62 -33.36
N ASN A 276 -22.43 -1.11 -33.83
CA ASN A 276 -21.55 -0.43 -34.78
C ASN A 276 -21.60 -1.02 -36.17
N THR A 277 -22.53 -1.94 -36.44
CA THR A 277 -22.88 -2.49 -37.77
C THR A 277 -24.22 -1.97 -38.20
#